data_df29f40c7e01a4da1adfa87561a8d9db
#
_entry.id   df29f40c7e01a4da1adfa87561a8d9db
#
_cell.length_a   1.000
_cell.length_b   1.000
_cell.length_c   1.000
_cell.angle_alpha   90.00
_cell.angle_beta   90.00
_cell.angle_gamma   90.00
#
_symmetry.space_group_name_H-M   'P 1'
#
loop_
_entity.id
_entity.type
_entity.pdbx_description
1 polymer ?
#
loop_
_entity_poly.entity_id
_entity_poly.type
_entity_poly.pdbx_seq_one_letter_code
_entity_poly.pdbx_strand_id
1 'polypeptide(L)'
;MEYLQFRGLKWAAVALFACAGMAQVRAQAQTSGASLPPIRIAMVESLSGPFANTGEAVFRNLVWATERVNARGGVSLPDGKRQLTVARYDSKGQNEEALSALRAAIDDGAQFILQGNSSATAAALLDAIGKHNERDPARRVLFLNYSAVDPALTNEKCSFWHFRFDAHADMRMAALMQTIKADQGLKKVYLIGQDYSFGQAVLREARQQLATQRADVQVVGEELHTVGRVKDFLPYANKIKASGAQAVITGNWGNDLTLLVKAAKDAGFDGKFYTFYGNALGAPAAIGDAGIGKVVAVADWLPNVPTADSEAFYKSFRQRFPKAEDDYVHMRMQLMVESLAQAMERSGKVAGKPGAVEATAVARQLENAQVTLAGQTGRMRASDHQFQQTLVVGMMDRQGAPGVQFDVEGSGYGFKVVKQIPAAQAEQPTTCQMQRF
;
A
#
# COMPACT_ATOMS: atom_id res chain seq x y z
N MET A 1 54.82 66.51 2.14
CA MET A 1 54.78 67.59 1.12
C MET A 1 53.35 67.74 0.79
N GLU A 2 52.77 68.65 1.41
CA GLU A 2 52.36 70.00 0.99
C GLU A 2 51.08 69.96 0.19
N TYR A 3 50.14 70.52 0.70
CA TYR A 3 49.54 71.86 0.94
C TYR A 3 48.27 72.02 0.08
N LEU A 4 47.16 72.27 0.74
CA LEU A 4 46.46 73.56 0.90
C LEU A 4 45.85 74.12 -0.40
N GLN A 5 44.74 74.71 -0.46
CA GLN A 5 43.81 75.48 0.41
C GLN A 5 42.59 75.96 -0.47
N PHE A 6 41.47 76.08 0.14
CA PHE A 6 40.61 77.21 0.46
C PHE A 6 39.65 77.86 -0.57
N ARG A 7 38.44 78.10 -0.06
CA ARG A 7 37.51 79.25 -0.24
C ARG A 7 36.61 79.20 -1.47
N GLY A 8 35.36 79.48 -1.42
CA GLY A 8 34.48 80.12 -0.40
C GLY A 8 33.14 80.47 -1.04
N LEU A 9 32.19 80.40 -0.21
CA LEU A 9 31.05 81.27 0.03
C LEU A 9 30.36 82.00 -1.16
N LYS A 10 29.05 81.80 -1.37
CA LYS A 10 27.97 82.79 -1.13
C LYS A 10 26.58 82.26 -1.55
N TRP A 11 25.71 82.31 -0.58
CA TRP A 11 24.28 82.54 -0.49
C TRP A 11 23.53 82.91 -1.76
N ALA A 12 22.38 82.18 -2.00
CA ALA A 12 21.11 82.80 -2.31
C ALA A 12 19.95 81.86 -1.93
N ALA A 13 19.16 82.30 -0.99
CA ALA A 13 17.89 81.72 -0.63
C ALA A 13 16.83 82.10 -1.65
N VAL A 14 16.04 81.15 -2.13
CA VAL A 14 14.69 81.42 -2.62
C VAL A 14 13.76 80.30 -2.09
N ALA A 15 12.85 80.73 -1.26
CA ALA A 15 11.74 79.96 -0.79
C ALA A 15 10.65 79.95 -1.86
N LEU A 16 10.00 78.80 -2.09
CA LEU A 16 8.61 78.75 -2.59
C LEU A 16 7.95 77.42 -2.32
N PHE A 17 7.00 77.45 -1.42
CA PHE A 17 5.70 76.74 -1.31
C PHE A 17 5.56 75.30 -1.77
N ALA A 18 5.44 74.37 -0.81
CA ALA A 18 4.23 73.66 -0.39
C ALA A 18 3.36 73.05 -1.52
N CYS A 19 3.38 71.75 -1.62
CA CYS A 19 2.14 70.96 -1.80
C CYS A 19 2.35 69.60 -1.10
N ALA A 20 1.72 69.49 0.05
CA ALA A 20 1.60 68.23 0.78
C ALA A 20 0.69 67.25 -0.03
N GLY A 21 1.34 66.31 -0.67
CA GLY A 21 0.68 65.10 -1.16
C GLY A 21 0.96 63.96 -0.20
N MET A 22 0.10 63.80 0.82
CA MET A 22 0.06 62.59 1.63
C MET A 22 -0.37 61.41 0.75
N ALA A 23 0.59 60.75 0.10
CA ALA A 23 0.36 59.40 -0.41
C ALA A 23 0.28 58.49 0.83
N GLN A 24 -0.96 58.20 1.25
CA GLN A 24 -1.25 57.09 2.14
C GLN A 24 -0.81 55.79 1.40
N VAL A 25 0.35 55.33 1.65
CA VAL A 25 0.75 53.94 1.39
C VAL A 25 -0.13 53.10 2.33
N ARG A 26 -1.27 52.64 1.83
CA ARG A 26 -1.99 51.52 2.42
C ARG A 26 -1.07 50.35 2.30
N ALA A 27 -0.30 50.08 3.37
CA ALA A 27 0.25 48.75 3.60
C ALA A 27 -0.94 47.78 3.64
N GLN A 28 -1.24 47.13 2.52
CA GLN A 28 -2.01 45.91 2.55
C GLN A 28 -1.18 44.94 3.39
N ALA A 29 -1.56 44.83 4.67
CA ALA A 29 -1.16 43.69 5.47
C ALA A 29 -1.71 42.48 4.72
N GLN A 30 -0.84 41.82 3.92
CA GLN A 30 -1.04 40.44 3.57
C GLN A 30 -1.13 39.70 4.89
N THR A 31 -2.33 39.46 5.38
CA THR A 31 -2.57 38.43 6.36
C THR A 31 -2.08 37.15 5.69
N SER A 32 -0.85 36.79 5.99
CA SER A 32 -0.38 35.41 5.81
C SER A 32 -1.34 34.59 6.64
N GLY A 33 -2.38 34.08 6.01
CA GLY A 33 -3.34 33.20 6.66
C GLY A 33 -2.55 32.08 7.28
N ALA A 34 -2.52 32.00 8.61
CA ALA A 34 -1.87 30.91 9.31
C ALA A 34 -2.44 29.62 8.74
N SER A 35 -1.58 28.79 8.14
CA SER A 35 -2.03 27.53 7.59
C SER A 35 -2.62 26.69 8.73
N LEU A 36 -3.81 26.14 8.49
CA LEU A 36 -4.45 25.28 9.48
C LEU A 36 -3.53 24.08 9.82
N PRO A 37 -3.55 23.58 11.07
CA PRO A 37 -2.78 22.42 11.46
C PRO A 37 -3.03 21.23 10.51
N PRO A 38 -2.00 20.53 10.05
CA PRO A 38 -2.14 19.41 9.15
C PRO A 38 -2.83 18.22 9.84
N ILE A 39 -3.46 17.37 9.03
CA ILE A 39 -3.99 16.08 9.46
C ILE A 39 -2.83 15.08 9.49
N ARG A 40 -2.64 14.40 10.61
CA ARG A 40 -1.53 13.47 10.83
C ARG A 40 -1.92 12.04 10.51
N ILE A 41 -1.13 11.41 9.66
CA ILE A 41 -1.19 9.99 9.33
C ILE A 41 0.06 9.33 9.91
N ALA A 42 -0.08 8.23 10.64
CA ALA A 42 1.03 7.47 11.18
C ALA A 42 1.16 6.13 10.46
N MET A 43 2.33 5.84 9.92
CA MET A 43 2.67 4.52 9.40
C MET A 43 3.45 3.75 10.48
N VAL A 44 2.92 2.62 10.91
CA VAL A 44 3.56 1.70 11.86
C VAL A 44 4.04 0.48 11.09
N GLU A 45 5.31 0.44 10.72
CA GLU A 45 5.87 -0.63 9.88
C GLU A 45 7.27 -1.05 10.29
N SER A 46 7.72 -2.19 9.74
CA SER A 46 9.11 -2.63 9.86
C SER A 46 10.01 -1.74 9.01
N LEU A 47 10.62 -0.73 9.62
CA LEU A 47 11.56 0.18 8.97
C LEU A 47 13.02 -0.20 9.25
N SER A 48 13.22 -1.21 10.08
CA SER A 48 14.51 -1.87 10.35
C SER A 48 14.35 -3.39 10.33
N GLY A 49 15.48 -4.13 10.31
CA GLY A 49 15.50 -5.58 10.27
C GLY A 49 15.19 -6.19 8.88
N PRO A 50 14.76 -7.46 8.82
CA PRO A 50 14.67 -8.22 7.55
C PRO A 50 13.67 -7.67 6.52
N PHE A 51 12.73 -6.84 6.93
CA PHE A 51 11.66 -6.29 6.10
C PHE A 51 11.79 -4.78 5.87
N ALA A 52 12.93 -4.16 6.23
CA ALA A 52 13.14 -2.73 6.15
C ALA A 52 12.93 -2.16 4.74
N ASN A 53 13.46 -2.82 3.71
CA ASN A 53 13.29 -2.39 2.32
C ASN A 53 11.82 -2.38 1.88
N THR A 54 11.02 -3.36 2.32
CA THR A 54 9.58 -3.38 2.05
C THR A 54 8.88 -2.22 2.79
N GLY A 55 9.25 -1.95 4.04
CA GLY A 55 8.73 -0.82 4.82
C GLY A 55 9.04 0.52 4.17
N GLU A 56 10.27 0.72 3.68
CA GLU A 56 10.66 1.94 2.98
C GLU A 56 9.93 2.10 1.64
N ALA A 57 9.72 1.03 0.88
CA ALA A 57 8.95 1.07 -0.36
C ALA A 57 7.49 1.49 -0.12
N VAL A 58 6.87 0.98 0.93
CA VAL A 58 5.53 1.36 1.37
C VAL A 58 5.49 2.82 1.79
N PHE A 59 6.48 3.27 2.56
CA PHE A 59 6.56 4.67 2.99
C PHE A 59 6.66 5.64 1.80
N ARG A 60 7.46 5.33 0.77
CA ARG A 60 7.51 6.13 -0.47
C ARG A 60 6.14 6.25 -1.13
N ASN A 61 5.40 5.15 -1.22
CA ASN A 61 4.05 5.15 -1.79
C ASN A 61 3.08 5.99 -0.97
N LEU A 62 3.15 5.95 0.36
CA LEU A 62 2.32 6.77 1.23
C LEU A 62 2.65 8.26 1.08
N VAL A 63 3.94 8.61 1.04
CA VAL A 63 4.39 9.98 0.79
C VAL A 63 3.85 10.48 -0.55
N TRP A 64 3.99 9.71 -1.61
CA TRP A 64 3.51 10.11 -2.93
C TRP A 64 1.97 10.26 -2.99
N ALA A 65 1.23 9.36 -2.35
CA ALA A 65 -0.22 9.46 -2.27
C ALA A 65 -0.65 10.74 -1.53
N THR A 66 0.02 11.08 -0.43
CA THR A 66 -0.27 12.32 0.31
C THR A 66 0.17 13.57 -0.46
N GLU A 67 1.31 13.54 -1.14
CA GLU A 67 1.77 14.63 -2.04
C GLU A 67 0.73 14.93 -3.13
N ARG A 68 0.12 13.92 -3.72
CA ARG A 68 -0.92 14.08 -4.75
C ARG A 68 -2.18 14.75 -4.21
N VAL A 69 -2.60 14.43 -2.99
CA VAL A 69 -3.71 15.12 -2.32
C VAL A 69 -3.31 16.56 -1.98
N ASN A 70 -2.13 16.76 -1.45
CA ASN A 70 -1.62 18.07 -1.03
C ASN A 70 -1.42 19.01 -2.23
N ALA A 71 -0.98 18.49 -3.38
CA ALA A 71 -0.81 19.28 -4.62
C ALA A 71 -2.14 19.88 -5.12
N ARG A 72 -3.28 19.28 -4.77
CA ARG A 72 -4.62 19.83 -5.06
C ARG A 72 -5.13 20.81 -3.99
N GLY A 73 -4.27 21.17 -3.03
CA GLY A 73 -4.58 22.06 -1.92
C GLY A 73 -4.91 21.34 -0.60
N GLY A 74 -4.77 20.02 -0.55
CA GLY A 74 -5.10 19.20 0.63
C GLY A 74 -6.57 18.86 0.74
N VAL A 75 -7.00 18.48 1.93
CA VAL A 75 -8.38 18.09 2.26
C VAL A 75 -9.22 19.32 2.58
N SER A 76 -10.36 19.48 1.92
CA SER A 76 -11.29 20.61 2.13
C SER A 76 -12.25 20.30 3.27
N LEU A 77 -12.12 21.02 4.38
CA LEU A 77 -12.94 20.88 5.57
C LEU A 77 -13.70 22.19 5.84
N PRO A 78 -14.76 22.20 6.68
CA PRO A 78 -15.56 23.41 6.95
C PRO A 78 -14.75 24.59 7.52
N ASP A 79 -13.64 24.30 8.21
CA ASP A 79 -12.74 25.31 8.77
C ASP A 79 -11.58 25.70 7.83
N GLY A 80 -11.55 25.13 6.62
CA GLY A 80 -10.57 25.41 5.59
C GLY A 80 -9.81 24.18 5.08
N LYS A 81 -8.85 24.42 4.17
CA LYS A 81 -8.03 23.36 3.58
C LYS A 81 -6.89 22.96 4.52
N ARG A 82 -6.69 21.66 4.67
CA ARG A 82 -5.61 21.10 5.50
C ARG A 82 -4.75 20.14 4.71
N GLN A 83 -3.44 20.27 4.88
CA GLN A 83 -2.47 19.33 4.31
C GLN A 83 -2.47 18.02 5.09
N LEU A 84 -2.15 16.93 4.40
CA LEU A 84 -1.83 15.65 5.03
C LEU A 84 -0.33 15.61 5.37
N THR A 85 0.01 15.12 6.54
CA THR A 85 1.40 14.83 6.94
C THR A 85 1.55 13.40 7.36
N VAL A 86 2.70 12.81 7.05
CA VAL A 86 3.00 11.42 7.36
C VAL A 86 4.11 11.35 8.39
N ALA A 87 3.87 10.62 9.47
CA ALA A 87 4.88 10.22 10.44
C ALA A 87 5.13 8.70 10.35
N ARG A 88 6.38 8.30 10.56
CA ARG A 88 6.80 6.89 10.48
C ARG A 88 7.24 6.40 11.85
N TYR A 89 6.78 5.21 12.22
CA TYR A 89 7.08 4.56 13.49
C TYR A 89 7.58 3.15 13.19
N ASP A 90 8.78 2.84 13.64
CA ASP A 90 9.44 1.56 13.38
C ASP A 90 8.95 0.49 14.35
N SER A 91 8.27 -0.52 13.84
CA SER A 91 7.85 -1.70 14.59
C SER A 91 8.95 -2.76 14.71
N LYS A 92 10.08 -2.58 14.03
CA LYS A 92 11.20 -3.56 13.96
C LYS A 92 10.75 -4.98 13.58
N GLY A 93 9.55 -5.12 13.00
CA GLY A 93 8.94 -6.42 12.68
C GLY A 93 8.48 -7.21 13.90
N GLN A 94 8.24 -6.53 15.06
CA GLN A 94 7.79 -7.16 16.31
C GLN A 94 6.47 -6.56 16.76
N ASN A 95 5.56 -7.41 17.27
CA ASN A 95 4.22 -6.96 17.69
C ASN A 95 4.29 -6.01 18.88
N GLU A 96 5.16 -6.26 19.86
CA GLU A 96 5.34 -5.43 21.05
C GLU A 96 5.83 -4.03 20.68
N GLU A 97 6.77 -3.94 19.75
CA GLU A 97 7.26 -2.66 19.23
C GLU A 97 6.17 -1.94 18.44
N ALA A 98 5.38 -2.66 17.64
CA ALA A 98 4.25 -2.08 16.92
C ALA A 98 3.19 -1.49 17.87
N LEU A 99 2.89 -2.16 19.00
CA LEU A 99 1.98 -1.65 20.03
C LEU A 99 2.55 -0.43 20.75
N SER A 100 3.87 -0.37 20.95
CA SER A 100 4.54 0.80 21.51
C SER A 100 4.52 1.97 20.53
N ALA A 101 4.78 1.70 19.24
CA ALA A 101 4.70 2.65 18.15
C ALA A 101 3.27 3.21 17.98
N LEU A 102 2.24 2.37 18.11
CA LEU A 102 0.84 2.81 18.10
C LEU A 102 0.55 3.83 19.22
N ARG A 103 0.98 3.55 20.45
CA ARG A 103 0.79 4.48 21.57
C ARG A 103 1.46 5.82 21.31
N ALA A 104 2.72 5.79 20.88
CA ALA A 104 3.45 7.00 20.52
C ALA A 104 2.75 7.79 19.40
N ALA A 105 2.28 7.12 18.35
CA ALA A 105 1.56 7.76 17.25
C ALA A 105 0.28 8.47 17.72
N ILE A 106 -0.50 7.82 18.59
CA ILE A 106 -1.73 8.41 19.17
C ILE A 106 -1.39 9.61 20.07
N ASP A 107 -0.35 9.51 20.89
CA ASP A 107 0.09 10.59 21.77
C ASP A 107 0.61 11.78 20.97
N ASP A 108 1.25 11.55 19.83
CA ASP A 108 1.66 12.58 18.87
C ASP A 108 0.49 13.17 18.06
N GLY A 109 -0.75 12.66 18.28
CA GLY A 109 -1.97 13.18 17.69
C GLY A 109 -2.31 12.62 16.30
N ALA A 110 -1.75 11.47 15.91
CA ALA A 110 -2.18 10.78 14.70
C ALA A 110 -3.60 10.21 14.88
N GLN A 111 -4.44 10.41 13.88
CA GLN A 111 -5.81 9.88 13.86
C GLN A 111 -5.98 8.70 12.90
N PHE A 112 -5.06 8.54 11.96
CA PHE A 112 -5.07 7.48 10.96
C PHE A 112 -3.80 6.66 11.13
N ILE A 113 -3.98 5.40 11.50
CA ILE A 113 -2.89 4.45 11.73
C ILE A 113 -2.84 3.51 10.52
N LEU A 114 -1.70 3.42 9.87
CA LEU A 114 -1.49 2.60 8.70
C LEU A 114 -0.50 1.48 9.02
N GLN A 115 -0.87 0.26 8.64
CA GLN A 115 0.01 -0.91 8.67
C GLN A 115 -0.49 -1.94 7.65
N GLY A 116 0.39 -2.77 7.10
CA GLY A 116 -0.04 -3.76 6.13
C GLY A 116 0.94 -4.90 5.85
N ASN A 117 2.20 -4.80 6.21
CA ASN A 117 3.19 -5.83 5.83
C ASN A 117 3.13 -7.12 6.69
N SER A 118 2.32 -7.15 7.74
CA SER A 118 2.18 -8.35 8.58
C SER A 118 0.75 -8.48 9.09
N SER A 119 0.09 -9.59 8.79
CA SER A 119 -1.25 -9.89 9.30
C SER A 119 -1.25 -10.13 10.82
N ALA A 120 -0.17 -10.66 11.38
CA ALA A 120 -0.03 -10.82 12.83
C ALA A 120 0.04 -9.46 13.53
N THR A 121 0.83 -8.53 13.00
CA THR A 121 0.92 -7.15 13.51
C THR A 121 -0.41 -6.41 13.32
N ALA A 122 -1.05 -6.57 12.16
CA ALA A 122 -2.36 -5.97 11.91
C ALA A 122 -3.42 -6.43 12.92
N ALA A 123 -3.45 -7.72 13.26
CA ALA A 123 -4.36 -8.26 14.25
C ALA A 123 -4.11 -7.67 15.66
N ALA A 124 -2.84 -7.52 16.05
CA ALA A 124 -2.47 -6.91 17.33
C ALA A 124 -2.87 -5.43 17.41
N LEU A 125 -2.62 -4.67 16.32
CA LEU A 125 -3.01 -3.26 16.24
C LEU A 125 -4.54 -3.09 16.23
N LEU A 126 -5.25 -3.95 15.50
CA LEU A 126 -6.71 -3.94 15.44
C LEU A 126 -7.34 -4.08 16.82
N ASP A 127 -6.90 -5.07 17.61
CA ASP A 127 -7.36 -5.29 19.00
C ASP A 127 -7.01 -4.09 19.90
N ALA A 128 -5.79 -3.57 19.80
CA ALA A 128 -5.34 -2.43 20.61
C ALA A 128 -6.11 -1.15 20.28
N ILE A 129 -6.40 -0.90 19.00
CA ILE A 129 -7.17 0.25 18.53
C ILE A 129 -8.62 0.16 19.00
N GLY A 130 -9.26 -1.03 18.93
CA GLY A 130 -10.59 -1.24 19.46
C GLY A 130 -10.67 -0.85 20.94
N LYS A 131 -9.78 -1.39 21.76
CA LYS A 131 -9.67 -1.08 23.21
C LYS A 131 -9.37 0.39 23.48
N HIS A 132 -8.54 1.04 22.66
CA HIS A 132 -8.27 2.47 22.80
C HIS A 132 -9.51 3.29 22.52
N ASN A 133 -10.21 3.03 21.40
CA ASN A 133 -11.38 3.80 20.96
C ASN A 133 -12.57 3.66 21.90
N GLU A 134 -12.68 2.54 22.63
CA GLU A 134 -13.66 2.36 23.69
C GLU A 134 -13.33 3.19 24.93
N ARG A 135 -12.06 3.21 25.35
CA ARG A 135 -11.59 3.89 26.56
C ARG A 135 -11.50 5.41 26.40
N ASP A 136 -11.15 5.88 25.19
CA ASP A 136 -10.93 7.30 24.91
C ASP A 136 -11.70 7.75 23.66
N PRO A 137 -13.04 7.94 23.77
CA PRO A 137 -13.87 8.37 22.65
C PRO A 137 -13.48 9.72 22.06
N ALA A 138 -12.75 10.56 22.80
CA ALA A 138 -12.28 11.88 22.33
C ALA A 138 -11.05 11.80 21.44
N ARG A 139 -10.30 10.69 21.48
CA ARG A 139 -9.08 10.46 20.70
C ARG A 139 -9.17 9.19 19.84
N ARG A 140 -10.33 8.89 19.30
CA ARG A 140 -10.53 7.73 18.41
C ARG A 140 -9.64 7.82 17.20
N VAL A 141 -9.12 6.67 16.78
CA VAL A 141 -8.27 6.52 15.60
C VAL A 141 -8.86 5.47 14.65
N LEU A 142 -8.56 5.59 13.36
CA LEU A 142 -8.92 4.61 12.35
C LEU A 142 -7.70 3.82 11.93
N PHE A 143 -7.88 2.52 11.73
CA PHE A 143 -6.87 1.63 11.21
C PHE A 143 -7.10 1.41 9.71
N LEU A 144 -6.16 1.86 8.87
CA LEU A 144 -6.17 1.69 7.44
C LEU A 144 -5.13 0.64 7.06
N ASN A 145 -5.61 -0.53 6.70
CA ASN A 145 -4.81 -1.68 6.35
C ASN A 145 -4.65 -1.74 4.82
N TYR A 146 -3.43 -1.54 4.33
CA TYR A 146 -3.16 -1.50 2.90
C TYR A 146 -2.68 -2.84 2.32
N SER A 147 -2.34 -3.86 3.14
CA SER A 147 -1.74 -5.09 2.60
C SER A 147 -1.75 -6.32 3.53
N ALA A 148 -2.22 -6.22 4.77
CA ALA A 148 -2.37 -7.39 5.63
C ALA A 148 -3.62 -8.18 5.22
N VAL A 149 -3.41 -9.33 4.60
CA VAL A 149 -4.45 -10.02 3.81
C VAL A 149 -4.96 -11.31 4.43
N ASP A 150 -4.73 -11.54 5.73
CA ASP A 150 -5.44 -12.59 6.46
C ASP A 150 -6.95 -12.34 6.39
N PRO A 151 -7.77 -13.29 5.88
CA PRO A 151 -9.21 -13.13 5.76
C PRO A 151 -9.91 -12.82 7.09
N ALA A 152 -9.40 -13.34 8.20
CA ALA A 152 -9.95 -13.13 9.54
C ALA A 152 -10.14 -11.65 9.90
N LEU A 153 -9.26 -10.78 9.40
CA LEU A 153 -9.25 -9.35 9.75
C LEU A 153 -10.51 -8.58 9.29
N THR A 154 -11.23 -9.08 8.28
CA THR A 154 -12.50 -8.52 7.80
C THR A 154 -13.64 -9.54 7.88
N ASN A 155 -13.44 -10.66 8.55
CA ASN A 155 -14.45 -11.65 8.90
C ASN A 155 -14.65 -11.67 10.43
N GLU A 156 -14.27 -12.72 11.12
CA GLU A 156 -14.52 -12.88 12.55
C GLU A 156 -13.83 -11.83 13.45
N LYS A 157 -12.77 -11.16 12.96
CA LYS A 157 -12.08 -10.07 13.66
C LYS A 157 -12.42 -8.69 13.11
N CYS A 158 -13.45 -8.58 12.30
CA CYS A 158 -13.83 -7.30 11.71
C CYS A 158 -14.15 -6.25 12.80
N SER A 159 -13.87 -5.00 12.49
CA SER A 159 -14.08 -3.88 13.41
C SER A 159 -14.52 -2.65 12.65
N PHE A 160 -15.43 -1.87 13.22
CA PHE A 160 -15.87 -0.59 12.68
C PHE A 160 -14.69 0.40 12.46
N TRP A 161 -13.61 0.23 13.20
CA TRP A 161 -12.44 1.11 13.14
C TRP A 161 -11.37 0.67 12.14
N HIS A 162 -11.58 -0.47 11.43
CA HIS A 162 -10.61 -1.07 10.52
C HIS A 162 -11.14 -1.10 9.09
N PHE A 163 -10.34 -0.62 8.14
CA PHE A 163 -10.65 -0.61 6.70
C PHE A 163 -9.50 -1.24 5.93
N ARG A 164 -9.76 -2.30 5.18
CA ARG A 164 -8.75 -2.99 4.37
C ARG A 164 -8.88 -2.64 2.89
N PHE A 165 -7.78 -2.20 2.30
CA PHE A 165 -7.71 -1.76 0.91
C PHE A 165 -7.05 -2.76 -0.04
N ASP A 166 -6.51 -3.87 0.45
CA ASP A 166 -6.01 -4.96 -0.37
C ASP A 166 -6.99 -6.14 -0.40
N ALA A 167 -7.00 -6.90 -1.49
CA ALA A 167 -7.74 -8.14 -1.56
C ALA A 167 -7.16 -9.18 -0.59
N HIS A 168 -8.00 -9.79 0.23
CA HIS A 168 -7.53 -10.83 1.16
C HIS A 168 -7.18 -12.14 0.44
N ALA A 169 -6.58 -13.08 1.20
CA ALA A 169 -6.04 -14.31 0.64
C ALA A 169 -7.05 -15.10 -0.20
N ASP A 170 -8.29 -15.20 0.25
CA ASP A 170 -9.31 -15.98 -0.47
C ASP A 170 -9.71 -15.28 -1.79
N MET A 171 -9.80 -13.95 -1.82
CA MET A 171 -10.01 -13.18 -3.05
C MET A 171 -8.85 -13.34 -4.04
N ARG A 172 -7.60 -13.29 -3.55
CA ARG A 172 -6.41 -13.50 -4.38
C ARG A 172 -6.33 -14.92 -4.92
N MET A 173 -6.66 -15.92 -4.09
CA MET A 173 -6.73 -17.32 -4.52
C MET A 173 -7.82 -17.53 -5.57
N ALA A 174 -9.02 -16.95 -5.40
CA ALA A 174 -10.08 -17.00 -6.38
C ALA A 174 -9.64 -16.43 -7.75
N ALA A 175 -8.89 -15.34 -7.74
CA ALA A 175 -8.33 -14.75 -8.95
C ALA A 175 -7.27 -15.65 -9.62
N LEU A 176 -6.34 -16.22 -8.85
CA LEU A 176 -5.37 -17.19 -9.37
C LEU A 176 -6.04 -18.45 -9.91
N MET A 177 -7.08 -18.93 -9.24
CA MET A 177 -7.84 -20.10 -9.67
C MET A 177 -8.45 -19.92 -11.06
N GLN A 178 -8.83 -18.69 -11.44
CA GLN A 178 -9.27 -18.42 -12.82
C GLN A 178 -8.20 -18.72 -13.88
N THR A 179 -6.93 -18.61 -13.53
CA THR A 179 -5.79 -18.95 -14.41
C THR A 179 -5.45 -20.42 -14.32
N ILE A 180 -5.50 -21.00 -13.12
CA ILE A 180 -5.29 -22.43 -12.87
C ILE A 180 -6.36 -23.28 -13.59
N LYS A 181 -7.60 -22.79 -13.63
CA LYS A 181 -8.71 -23.47 -14.37
C LYS A 181 -8.45 -23.53 -15.87
N ALA A 182 -7.78 -22.53 -16.43
CA ALA A 182 -7.44 -22.51 -17.85
C ALA A 182 -6.28 -23.46 -18.21
N ASP A 183 -5.44 -23.83 -17.24
CA ASP A 183 -4.29 -24.71 -17.44
C ASP A 183 -4.71 -26.19 -17.32
N GLN A 184 -5.25 -26.74 -18.39
CA GLN A 184 -5.73 -28.13 -18.43
C GLN A 184 -4.60 -29.16 -18.31
N GLY A 185 -3.35 -28.79 -18.61
CA GLY A 185 -2.16 -29.63 -18.45
C GLY A 185 -1.71 -29.80 -17.00
N LEU A 186 -2.13 -28.91 -16.11
CA LEU A 186 -1.78 -28.97 -14.69
C LEU A 186 -2.56 -30.09 -13.98
N LYS A 187 -1.85 -31.06 -13.40
CA LYS A 187 -2.42 -32.21 -12.67
C LYS A 187 -1.85 -32.37 -11.26
N LYS A 188 -0.67 -31.81 -10.97
CA LYS A 188 -0.01 -31.96 -9.68
C LYS A 188 0.53 -30.63 -9.18
N VAL A 189 0.16 -30.24 -7.98
CA VAL A 189 0.63 -29.01 -7.34
C VAL A 189 1.23 -29.27 -5.97
N TYR A 190 2.19 -28.46 -5.59
CA TYR A 190 2.77 -28.42 -4.25
C TYR A 190 2.36 -27.11 -3.56
N LEU A 191 1.92 -27.19 -2.32
CA LEU A 191 1.55 -26.02 -1.54
C LEU A 191 2.67 -25.72 -0.54
N ILE A 192 3.14 -24.47 -0.49
CA ILE A 192 4.13 -24.05 0.50
C ILE A 192 3.82 -22.63 0.98
N GLY A 193 3.92 -22.40 2.29
CA GLY A 193 3.61 -21.11 2.89
C GLY A 193 4.43 -20.81 4.13
N GLN A 194 4.40 -19.55 4.52
CA GLN A 194 4.94 -19.06 5.76
C GLN A 194 4.05 -19.48 6.93
N ASP A 195 4.64 -19.98 8.04
CA ASP A 195 3.90 -20.50 9.20
C ASP A 195 3.38 -19.37 10.11
N TYR A 196 2.26 -18.81 9.71
CA TYR A 196 1.44 -17.88 10.49
C TYR A 196 0.03 -17.79 9.87
N SER A 197 -0.88 -17.05 10.49
CA SER A 197 -2.31 -17.04 10.13
C SER A 197 -2.58 -16.83 8.63
N PHE A 198 -1.87 -15.90 7.99
CA PHE A 198 -1.99 -15.65 6.55
C PHE A 198 -1.52 -16.85 5.70
N GLY A 199 -0.32 -17.38 5.95
CA GLY A 199 0.20 -18.52 5.17
C GLY A 199 -0.69 -19.76 5.32
N GLN A 200 -1.17 -20.03 6.53
CA GLN A 200 -2.14 -21.10 6.80
C GLN A 200 -3.45 -20.87 6.06
N ALA A 201 -3.94 -19.61 5.99
CA ALA A 201 -5.14 -19.28 5.22
C ALA A 201 -4.94 -19.54 3.72
N VAL A 202 -3.79 -19.17 3.16
CA VAL A 202 -3.47 -19.43 1.75
C VAL A 202 -3.49 -20.92 1.41
N LEU A 203 -2.85 -21.76 2.23
CA LEU A 203 -2.83 -23.20 1.99
C LEU A 203 -4.22 -23.83 2.13
N ARG A 204 -4.97 -23.44 3.15
CA ARG A 204 -6.35 -23.89 3.36
C ARG A 204 -7.23 -23.56 2.16
N GLU A 205 -7.20 -22.32 1.69
CA GLU A 205 -8.00 -21.84 0.58
C GLU A 205 -7.58 -22.46 -0.75
N ALA A 206 -6.29 -22.66 -0.98
CA ALA A 206 -5.80 -23.36 -2.16
C ALA A 206 -6.36 -24.78 -2.23
N ARG A 207 -6.31 -25.54 -1.13
CA ARG A 207 -6.90 -26.90 -1.07
C ARG A 207 -8.39 -26.89 -1.34
N GLN A 208 -9.14 -25.99 -0.71
CA GLN A 208 -10.58 -25.89 -0.84
C GLN A 208 -10.99 -25.58 -2.28
N GLN A 209 -10.35 -24.58 -2.89
CA GLN A 209 -10.67 -24.20 -4.26
C GLN A 209 -10.21 -25.23 -5.30
N LEU A 210 -9.08 -25.89 -5.11
CA LEU A 210 -8.67 -27.02 -5.95
C LEU A 210 -9.69 -28.16 -5.86
N ALA A 211 -10.09 -28.55 -4.65
CA ALA A 211 -11.07 -29.64 -4.46
C ALA A 211 -12.42 -29.34 -5.13
N THR A 212 -12.87 -28.09 -5.13
CA THR A 212 -14.18 -27.69 -5.68
C THR A 212 -14.15 -27.35 -7.16
N GLN A 213 -13.04 -26.81 -7.68
CA GLN A 213 -12.97 -26.24 -9.02
C GLN A 213 -12.03 -26.97 -9.97
N ARG A 214 -11.08 -27.77 -9.44
CA ARG A 214 -10.08 -28.56 -10.17
C ARG A 214 -9.79 -29.88 -9.42
N ALA A 215 -10.83 -30.64 -9.13
CA ALA A 215 -10.74 -31.93 -8.45
C ALA A 215 -9.82 -32.94 -9.18
N ASP A 216 -9.49 -32.67 -10.45
CA ASP A 216 -8.52 -33.41 -11.25
C ASP A 216 -7.06 -33.06 -10.94
N VAL A 217 -6.82 -32.03 -10.13
CA VAL A 217 -5.47 -31.59 -9.71
C VAL A 217 -5.15 -32.12 -8.32
N GLN A 218 -4.13 -32.96 -8.24
CA GLN A 218 -3.67 -33.54 -6.98
C GLN A 218 -2.72 -32.59 -6.25
N VAL A 219 -2.93 -32.36 -4.95
CA VAL A 219 -1.96 -31.77 -4.05
C VAL A 219 -0.97 -32.87 -3.65
N VAL A 220 0.26 -32.81 -4.18
CA VAL A 220 1.30 -33.85 -3.99
C VAL A 220 2.24 -33.56 -2.83
N GLY A 221 2.08 -32.42 -2.17
CA GLY A 221 2.82 -32.05 -0.96
C GLY A 221 2.34 -30.71 -0.42
N GLU A 222 2.55 -30.53 0.88
CA GLU A 222 2.19 -29.30 1.60
C GLU A 222 3.16 -29.07 2.75
N GLU A 223 3.68 -27.85 2.85
CA GLU A 223 4.59 -27.46 3.94
C GLU A 223 4.39 -26.01 4.37
N LEU A 224 4.62 -25.78 5.66
CA LEU A 224 4.79 -24.47 6.25
C LEU A 224 6.22 -24.28 6.72
N HIS A 225 6.75 -23.08 6.62
CA HIS A 225 8.10 -22.74 7.11
C HIS A 225 8.09 -21.43 7.93
N THR A 226 9.07 -21.28 8.82
CA THR A 226 9.17 -20.12 9.69
C THR A 226 9.42 -18.83 8.88
N VAL A 227 8.61 -17.80 9.13
CA VAL A 227 8.64 -16.50 8.42
C VAL A 227 9.99 -15.81 8.59
N GLY A 228 10.65 -15.45 7.49
CA GLY A 228 11.88 -14.65 7.45
C GLY A 228 13.11 -15.26 8.15
N ARG A 229 13.03 -16.55 8.53
CA ARG A 229 14.11 -17.25 9.25
C ARG A 229 14.85 -18.27 8.41
N VAL A 230 14.21 -18.80 7.37
CA VAL A 230 14.81 -19.79 6.47
C VAL A 230 15.85 -19.10 5.59
N LYS A 231 17.10 -19.53 5.68
CA LYS A 231 18.22 -19.00 4.88
C LYS A 231 18.49 -19.86 3.65
N ASP A 232 18.18 -21.15 3.72
CA ASP A 232 18.35 -22.11 2.65
C ASP A 232 17.03 -22.83 2.37
N PHE A 233 16.49 -22.60 1.17
CA PHE A 233 15.28 -23.25 0.69
C PHE A 233 15.54 -24.51 -0.14
N LEU A 234 16.79 -24.92 -0.34
CA LEU A 234 17.12 -26.09 -1.16
C LEU A 234 16.47 -27.40 -0.63
N PRO A 235 16.36 -27.66 0.69
CA PRO A 235 15.63 -28.82 1.19
C PRO A 235 14.16 -28.83 0.76
N TYR A 236 13.49 -27.68 0.80
CA TYR A 236 12.10 -27.54 0.31
C TYR A 236 12.00 -27.74 -1.20
N ALA A 237 12.91 -27.13 -1.95
CA ALA A 237 12.98 -27.25 -3.41
C ALA A 237 13.19 -28.71 -3.86
N ASN A 238 14.03 -29.45 -3.19
CA ASN A 238 14.25 -30.87 -3.46
C ASN A 238 12.99 -31.71 -3.21
N LYS A 239 12.23 -31.43 -2.15
CA LYS A 239 10.95 -32.09 -1.88
C LYS A 239 9.93 -31.75 -2.96
N ILE A 240 9.81 -30.48 -3.35
CA ILE A 240 8.92 -30.04 -4.44
C ILE A 240 9.24 -30.81 -5.72
N LYS A 241 10.53 -30.87 -6.11
CA LYS A 241 10.94 -31.60 -7.31
C LYS A 241 10.65 -33.10 -7.20
N ALA A 242 11.02 -33.72 -6.07
CA ALA A 242 10.84 -35.16 -5.84
C ALA A 242 9.35 -35.57 -5.82
N SER A 243 8.44 -34.67 -5.44
CA SER A 243 7.00 -34.93 -5.45
C SER A 243 6.39 -35.05 -6.85
N GLY A 244 7.14 -34.64 -7.89
CA GLY A 244 6.63 -34.58 -9.26
C GLY A 244 5.59 -33.49 -9.49
N ALA A 245 5.56 -32.47 -8.64
CA ALA A 245 4.70 -31.31 -8.83
C ALA A 245 5.02 -30.61 -10.17
N GLN A 246 3.98 -30.12 -10.85
CA GLN A 246 4.08 -29.33 -12.07
C GLN A 246 3.97 -27.82 -11.78
N ALA A 247 3.46 -27.48 -10.59
CA ALA A 247 3.41 -26.10 -10.12
C ALA A 247 3.47 -26.04 -8.59
N VAL A 248 3.91 -24.89 -8.12
CA VAL A 248 3.86 -24.48 -6.71
C VAL A 248 2.80 -23.39 -6.56
N ILE A 249 1.96 -23.48 -5.53
CA ILE A 249 1.05 -22.41 -5.10
C ILE A 249 1.59 -21.87 -3.76
N THR A 250 1.82 -20.56 -3.68
CA THR A 250 2.40 -19.94 -2.49
C THR A 250 1.94 -18.51 -2.28
N GLY A 251 1.72 -18.18 -0.99
CA GLY A 251 1.55 -16.81 -0.52
C GLY A 251 2.85 -16.17 0.01
N ASN A 252 3.98 -16.84 -0.12
CA ASN A 252 5.26 -16.30 0.37
C ASN A 252 5.53 -14.90 -0.17
N TRP A 253 6.12 -14.06 0.67
CA TRP A 253 6.51 -12.69 0.33
C TRP A 253 7.91 -12.37 0.87
N GLY A 254 8.48 -11.26 0.41
CA GLY A 254 9.84 -10.85 0.76
C GLY A 254 10.88 -11.90 0.34
N ASN A 255 11.94 -12.01 1.11
CA ASN A 255 13.05 -12.92 0.81
C ASN A 255 12.64 -14.40 0.80
N ASP A 256 11.60 -14.79 1.54
CA ASP A 256 11.15 -16.19 1.56
C ASP A 256 10.63 -16.62 0.17
N LEU A 257 10.00 -15.73 -0.59
CA LEU A 257 9.59 -16.03 -1.96
C LEU A 257 10.79 -16.12 -2.90
N THR A 258 11.68 -15.13 -2.87
CA THR A 258 12.80 -15.06 -3.82
C THR A 258 13.78 -16.21 -3.61
N LEU A 259 14.07 -16.56 -2.35
CA LEU A 259 14.93 -17.69 -2.01
C LEU A 259 14.30 -19.05 -2.41
N LEU A 260 12.98 -19.19 -2.24
CA LEU A 260 12.26 -20.41 -2.66
C LEU A 260 12.36 -20.61 -4.18
N VAL A 261 12.07 -19.56 -4.98
CA VAL A 261 12.08 -19.68 -6.45
C VAL A 261 13.49 -19.94 -6.97
N LYS A 262 14.51 -19.29 -6.40
CA LYS A 262 15.91 -19.55 -6.74
C LYS A 262 16.32 -20.97 -6.41
N ALA A 263 16.06 -21.43 -5.20
CA ALA A 263 16.36 -22.79 -4.78
C ALA A 263 15.65 -23.84 -5.65
N ALA A 264 14.41 -23.58 -6.04
CA ALA A 264 13.68 -24.47 -6.95
C ALA A 264 14.34 -24.56 -8.33
N LYS A 265 14.80 -23.43 -8.88
CA LYS A 265 15.58 -23.41 -10.11
C LYS A 265 16.88 -24.21 -9.95
N ASP A 266 17.64 -23.97 -8.89
CA ASP A 266 18.92 -24.62 -8.62
C ASP A 266 18.74 -26.12 -8.43
N ALA A 267 17.64 -26.55 -7.82
CA ALA A 267 17.23 -27.95 -7.73
C ALA A 267 16.80 -28.55 -9.09
N GLY A 268 16.63 -27.73 -10.13
CA GLY A 268 16.14 -28.14 -11.45
C GLY A 268 14.63 -28.41 -11.49
N PHE A 269 13.85 -27.69 -10.68
CA PHE A 269 12.40 -27.65 -10.81
C PHE A 269 12.00 -26.71 -11.96
N ASP A 270 11.26 -27.23 -12.93
CA ASP A 270 10.89 -26.52 -14.15
C ASP A 270 9.40 -26.14 -14.20
N GLY A 271 8.69 -26.28 -13.08
CA GLY A 271 7.27 -26.02 -12.97
C GLY A 271 6.92 -24.52 -12.80
N LYS A 272 5.61 -24.24 -12.82
CA LYS A 272 5.08 -22.89 -12.60
C LYS A 272 5.01 -22.54 -11.11
N PHE A 273 5.06 -21.23 -10.82
CA PHE A 273 4.77 -20.68 -9.52
C PHE A 273 3.53 -19.78 -9.62
N TYR A 274 2.46 -20.17 -8.96
CA TYR A 274 1.28 -19.32 -8.74
C TYR A 274 1.44 -18.60 -7.42
N THR A 275 1.64 -17.27 -7.48
CA THR A 275 2.13 -16.48 -6.34
C THR A 275 1.20 -15.30 -6.05
N PHE A 276 1.21 -14.86 -4.79
CA PHE A 276 0.58 -13.62 -4.40
C PHE A 276 1.49 -12.39 -4.60
N TYR A 277 2.80 -12.62 -4.58
CA TYR A 277 3.79 -11.54 -4.52
C TYR A 277 4.98 -11.73 -5.47
N GLY A 278 4.80 -12.49 -6.55
CA GLY A 278 5.86 -12.66 -7.56
C GLY A 278 6.30 -11.37 -8.24
N ASN A 279 5.43 -10.36 -8.21
CA ASN A 279 5.70 -9.00 -8.72
C ASN A 279 6.18 -8.02 -7.65
N ALA A 280 6.42 -8.46 -6.40
CA ALA A 280 6.83 -7.59 -5.30
C ALA A 280 8.26 -7.10 -5.47
N LEU A 281 8.60 -6.05 -4.69
CA LEU A 281 9.91 -5.41 -4.67
C LEU A 281 11.04 -6.45 -4.57
N GLY A 282 12.00 -6.39 -5.48
CA GLY A 282 13.16 -7.29 -5.56
C GLY A 282 12.86 -8.67 -6.13
N ALA A 283 11.61 -9.09 -6.23
CA ALA A 283 11.28 -10.45 -6.67
C ALA A 283 11.64 -10.70 -8.14
N PRO A 284 11.23 -9.86 -9.12
CA PRO A 284 11.57 -10.09 -10.52
C PRO A 284 13.07 -10.08 -10.78
N ALA A 285 13.81 -9.15 -10.18
CA ALA A 285 15.26 -9.07 -10.29
C ALA A 285 15.98 -10.32 -9.72
N ALA A 286 15.52 -10.78 -8.56
CA ALA A 286 16.12 -11.96 -7.90
C ALA A 286 15.77 -13.27 -8.60
N ILE A 287 14.57 -13.38 -9.18
CA ILE A 287 14.10 -14.57 -9.90
C ILE A 287 14.80 -14.67 -11.28
N GLY A 288 14.93 -13.53 -11.98
CA GLY A 288 15.58 -13.47 -13.28
C GLY A 288 14.92 -14.35 -14.35
N ASP A 289 15.72 -14.86 -15.27
CA ASP A 289 15.26 -15.70 -16.40
C ASP A 289 14.46 -16.94 -15.99
N ALA A 290 14.65 -17.41 -14.75
CA ALA A 290 13.92 -18.57 -14.25
C ALA A 290 12.41 -18.34 -14.15
N GLY A 291 11.99 -17.09 -14.03
CA GLY A 291 10.60 -16.74 -13.89
C GLY A 291 9.84 -16.54 -15.20
N ILE A 292 10.56 -16.43 -16.34
CA ILE A 292 9.96 -16.16 -17.64
C ILE A 292 8.97 -17.26 -18.01
N GLY A 293 7.70 -16.87 -18.22
CA GLY A 293 6.61 -17.80 -18.55
C GLY A 293 6.21 -18.74 -17.40
N LYS A 294 6.84 -18.64 -16.23
CA LYS A 294 6.64 -19.57 -15.09
C LYS A 294 6.09 -18.89 -13.84
N VAL A 295 6.53 -17.69 -13.51
CA VAL A 295 6.01 -16.97 -12.36
C VAL A 295 4.74 -16.22 -12.72
N VAL A 296 3.63 -16.65 -12.13
CA VAL A 296 2.31 -16.02 -12.24
C VAL A 296 2.03 -15.30 -10.92
N ALA A 297 1.69 -14.02 -10.99
CA ALA A 297 1.39 -13.21 -9.83
C ALA A 297 -0.01 -12.61 -9.91
N VAL A 298 -0.73 -12.60 -8.78
CA VAL A 298 -1.98 -11.85 -8.63
C VAL A 298 -1.70 -10.53 -7.91
N ALA A 299 -2.18 -9.43 -8.47
CA ALA A 299 -1.98 -8.09 -7.94
C ALA A 299 -3.26 -7.25 -8.03
N ASP A 300 -3.31 -6.17 -7.29
CA ASP A 300 -4.31 -5.12 -7.41
C ASP A 300 -4.08 -4.25 -8.67
N TRP A 301 -2.83 -4.19 -9.14
CA TRP A 301 -2.41 -3.47 -10.33
C TRP A 301 -1.01 -3.93 -10.76
N LEU A 302 -0.70 -3.76 -12.05
CA LEU A 302 0.63 -3.99 -12.63
C LEU A 302 0.99 -2.85 -13.59
N PRO A 303 2.28 -2.49 -13.73
CA PRO A 303 2.72 -1.42 -14.65
C PRO A 303 2.26 -1.59 -16.10
N ASN A 304 2.09 -2.83 -16.55
CA ASN A 304 1.69 -3.17 -17.90
C ASN A 304 0.17 -3.40 -18.07
N VAL A 305 -0.67 -2.87 -17.17
CA VAL A 305 -2.11 -2.80 -17.42
C VAL A 305 -2.35 -1.91 -18.65
N PRO A 306 -3.01 -2.44 -19.72
CA PRO A 306 -2.99 -1.82 -21.04
C PRO A 306 -4.02 -0.70 -21.18
N THR A 307 -3.89 0.37 -20.38
CA THR A 307 -4.72 1.58 -20.47
C THR A 307 -3.84 2.82 -20.41
N ALA A 308 -4.23 3.86 -21.15
CA ALA A 308 -3.50 5.13 -21.17
C ALA A 308 -3.38 5.77 -19.78
N ASP A 309 -4.44 5.69 -18.98
CA ASP A 309 -4.44 6.23 -17.61
C ASP A 309 -3.46 5.49 -16.70
N SER A 310 -3.37 4.16 -16.81
CA SER A 310 -2.42 3.33 -16.07
C SER A 310 -0.97 3.67 -16.46
N GLU A 311 -0.71 3.80 -17.76
CA GLU A 311 0.60 4.16 -18.28
C GLU A 311 1.03 5.57 -17.82
N ALA A 312 0.15 6.56 -17.92
CA ALA A 312 0.41 7.93 -17.48
C ALA A 312 0.69 7.97 -15.97
N PHE A 313 -0.07 7.22 -15.19
CA PHE A 313 0.12 7.10 -13.73
C PHE A 313 1.48 6.51 -13.39
N TYR A 314 1.87 5.40 -14.03
CA TYR A 314 3.17 4.77 -13.79
C TYR A 314 4.34 5.69 -14.20
N LYS A 315 4.24 6.35 -15.36
CA LYS A 315 5.25 7.34 -15.77
C LYS A 315 5.42 8.47 -14.77
N SER A 316 4.32 8.96 -14.17
CA SER A 316 4.40 9.99 -13.12
C SER A 316 5.05 9.49 -11.83
N PHE A 317 4.85 8.21 -11.47
CA PHE A 317 5.57 7.58 -10.36
C PHE A 317 7.08 7.52 -10.64
N ARG A 318 7.47 7.01 -11.81
CA ARG A 318 8.88 6.92 -12.21
C ARG A 318 9.56 8.29 -12.31
N GLN A 319 8.83 9.32 -12.72
CA GLN A 319 9.34 10.69 -12.71
C GLN A 319 9.60 11.20 -11.29
N ARG A 320 8.74 10.85 -10.35
CA ARG A 320 8.89 11.23 -8.93
C ARG A 320 10.00 10.43 -8.24
N PHE A 321 10.15 9.15 -8.60
CA PHE A 321 11.14 8.21 -8.06
C PHE A 321 11.96 7.62 -9.21
N PRO A 322 12.99 8.33 -9.70
CA PRO A 322 13.73 7.91 -10.90
C PRO A 322 14.71 6.76 -10.67
N LYS A 323 15.05 6.47 -9.41
CA LYS A 323 15.95 5.37 -9.08
C LYS A 323 15.25 4.03 -9.29
N ALA A 324 15.99 3.07 -9.87
CA ALA A 324 15.44 1.75 -10.17
C ALA A 324 14.98 1.01 -8.89
N GLU A 325 15.77 1.08 -7.81
CA GLU A 325 15.46 0.45 -6.53
C GLU A 325 14.22 1.03 -5.83
N ASP A 326 13.72 2.17 -6.29
CA ASP A 326 12.52 2.79 -5.74
C ASP A 326 11.23 2.40 -6.50
N ASP A 327 11.37 1.66 -7.59
CA ASP A 327 10.29 1.35 -8.52
C ASP A 327 9.38 0.22 -8.03
N TYR A 328 8.53 0.56 -7.08
CA TYR A 328 7.48 -0.35 -6.61
C TYR A 328 6.21 0.43 -6.25
N VAL A 329 5.17 0.28 -7.08
CA VAL A 329 3.89 0.96 -6.89
C VAL A 329 2.91 0.11 -6.11
N HIS A 330 2.35 0.69 -5.05
CA HIS A 330 1.20 0.16 -4.33
C HIS A 330 -0.07 0.91 -4.74
N MET A 331 -0.79 0.45 -5.75
CA MET A 331 -2.03 1.10 -6.21
C MET A 331 -3.08 1.16 -5.10
N ARG A 332 -3.24 0.10 -4.33
CA ARG A 332 -4.16 0.03 -3.18
C ARG A 332 -3.91 1.12 -2.14
N MET A 333 -2.64 1.53 -1.94
CA MET A 333 -2.31 2.65 -1.04
C MET A 333 -2.72 3.99 -1.64
N GLN A 334 -2.58 4.15 -2.95
CA GLN A 334 -3.04 5.34 -3.66
C GLN A 334 -4.57 5.47 -3.56
N LEU A 335 -5.30 4.38 -3.80
CA LEU A 335 -6.75 4.31 -3.65
C LEU A 335 -7.20 4.55 -2.20
N MET A 336 -6.45 4.04 -1.22
CA MET A 336 -6.70 4.22 0.21
C MET A 336 -6.63 5.70 0.61
N VAL A 337 -5.56 6.40 0.24
CA VAL A 337 -5.38 7.81 0.61
C VAL A 337 -6.40 8.70 -0.09
N GLU A 338 -6.73 8.41 -1.36
CA GLU A 338 -7.82 9.11 -2.07
C GLU A 338 -9.18 8.87 -1.40
N SER A 339 -9.49 7.63 -1.02
CA SER A 339 -10.72 7.29 -0.30
C SER A 339 -10.80 8.01 1.04
N LEU A 340 -9.68 8.07 1.78
CA LEU A 340 -9.59 8.75 3.06
C LEU A 340 -9.82 10.27 2.90
N ALA A 341 -9.15 10.91 1.93
CA ALA A 341 -9.31 12.34 1.67
C ALA A 341 -10.77 12.68 1.34
N GLN A 342 -11.38 11.94 0.42
CA GLN A 342 -12.79 12.12 0.06
C GLN A 342 -13.75 11.85 1.23
N ALA A 343 -13.44 10.85 2.08
CA ALA A 343 -14.28 10.56 3.25
C ALA A 343 -14.21 11.68 4.28
N MET A 344 -13.05 12.28 4.52
CA MET A 344 -12.90 13.45 5.38
C MET A 344 -13.70 14.66 4.84
N GLU A 345 -13.58 14.95 3.55
CA GLU A 345 -14.33 16.03 2.90
C GLU A 345 -15.85 15.84 3.01
N ARG A 346 -16.33 14.63 2.71
CA ARG A 346 -17.75 14.29 2.79
C ARG A 346 -18.27 14.24 4.24
N SER A 347 -17.41 13.93 5.21
CA SER A 347 -17.83 13.95 6.61
C SER A 347 -18.26 15.34 7.06
N GLY A 348 -17.62 16.39 6.51
CA GLY A 348 -17.90 17.77 6.84
C GLY A 348 -17.78 18.08 8.34
N LYS A 349 -17.07 17.25 9.09
CA LYS A 349 -16.94 17.35 10.56
C LYS A 349 -15.50 17.42 10.98
N VAL A 350 -15.18 18.43 11.77
CA VAL A 350 -13.91 18.59 12.47
C VAL A 350 -14.11 18.26 13.96
N ALA A 351 -13.09 17.69 14.58
CA ALA A 351 -13.11 17.47 16.03
C ALA A 351 -12.81 18.78 16.78
N GLY A 352 -13.06 18.78 18.09
CA GLY A 352 -12.82 19.97 18.93
C GLY A 352 -11.36 20.36 19.12
N LYS A 353 -10.40 19.60 18.58
CA LYS A 353 -8.96 19.89 18.62
C LYS A 353 -8.46 20.38 17.26
N PRO A 354 -7.60 21.38 17.19
CA PRO A 354 -6.97 21.83 15.95
C PRO A 354 -6.25 20.67 15.24
N GLY A 355 -6.45 20.54 13.94
CA GLY A 355 -5.83 19.46 13.13
C GLY A 355 -6.53 18.10 13.19
N ALA A 356 -7.55 17.93 14.02
CA ALA A 356 -8.29 16.69 14.15
C ALA A 356 -9.60 16.71 13.36
N VAL A 357 -10.03 15.53 12.90
CA VAL A 357 -11.35 15.28 12.29
C VAL A 357 -12.15 14.33 13.18
N GLU A 358 -13.47 14.29 12.99
CA GLU A 358 -14.32 13.39 13.77
C GLU A 358 -14.23 11.97 13.17
N ALA A 359 -13.53 11.06 13.87
CA ALA A 359 -13.16 9.74 13.37
C ALA A 359 -14.38 8.86 13.01
N THR A 360 -15.48 8.92 13.82
CA THR A 360 -16.69 8.15 13.54
C THR A 360 -17.38 8.61 12.28
N ALA A 361 -17.43 9.93 12.04
CA ALA A 361 -18.02 10.49 10.83
C ALA A 361 -17.18 10.12 9.58
N VAL A 362 -15.84 10.13 9.69
CA VAL A 362 -14.96 9.68 8.61
C VAL A 362 -15.17 8.20 8.34
N ALA A 363 -15.24 7.34 9.36
CA ALA A 363 -15.50 5.90 9.22
C ALA A 363 -16.80 5.65 8.44
N ARG A 364 -17.90 6.32 8.79
CA ARG A 364 -19.17 6.19 8.08
C ARG A 364 -19.09 6.64 6.61
N GLN A 365 -18.24 7.61 6.28
CA GLN A 365 -18.02 8.01 4.89
C GLN A 365 -17.11 7.03 4.14
N LEU A 366 -16.15 6.41 4.82
CA LEU A 366 -15.32 5.35 4.24
C LEU A 366 -16.14 4.12 3.88
N GLU A 367 -17.18 3.76 4.63
CA GLU A 367 -18.12 2.68 4.29
C GLU A 367 -18.75 2.85 2.90
N ASN A 368 -18.90 4.11 2.45
CA ASN A 368 -19.46 4.47 1.16
C ASN A 368 -18.38 4.92 0.15
N ALA A 369 -17.12 4.63 0.42
CA ALA A 369 -16.04 5.03 -0.46
C ALA A 369 -16.14 4.32 -1.81
N GLN A 370 -16.10 5.12 -2.87
CA GLN A 370 -15.91 4.66 -4.24
C GLN A 370 -14.92 5.62 -4.90
N VAL A 371 -13.85 5.06 -5.45
CA VAL A 371 -12.76 5.86 -6.02
C VAL A 371 -12.28 5.25 -7.32
N THR A 372 -11.95 6.12 -8.27
CA THR A 372 -11.30 5.75 -9.53
C THR A 372 -9.96 6.46 -9.62
N LEU A 373 -8.91 5.71 -9.91
CA LEU A 373 -7.56 6.23 -10.09
C LEU A 373 -6.82 5.37 -11.11
N ALA A 374 -6.16 6.00 -12.07
CA ALA A 374 -5.38 5.33 -13.11
C ALA A 374 -6.17 4.23 -13.86
N GLY A 375 -7.46 4.48 -14.13
CA GLY A 375 -8.35 3.49 -14.74
C GLY A 375 -8.79 2.36 -13.81
N GLN A 376 -8.32 2.32 -12.56
CA GLN A 376 -8.76 1.36 -11.54
C GLN A 376 -9.90 1.96 -10.72
N THR A 377 -11.00 1.23 -10.64
CA THR A 377 -12.15 1.62 -9.80
C THR A 377 -12.30 0.61 -8.67
N GLY A 378 -12.50 1.11 -7.46
CA GLY A 378 -12.80 0.28 -6.32
C GLY A 378 -13.84 0.91 -5.41
N ARG A 379 -14.48 0.08 -4.60
CA ARG A 379 -15.48 0.48 -3.61
C ARG A 379 -15.27 -0.24 -2.28
N MET A 380 -15.58 0.43 -1.19
CA MET A 380 -15.61 -0.19 0.12
C MET A 380 -16.91 -0.99 0.27
N ARG A 381 -16.83 -2.21 0.79
CA ARG A 381 -18.00 -2.99 1.18
C ARG A 381 -18.32 -2.66 2.64
N ALA A 382 -19.48 -2.02 2.86
CA ALA A 382 -19.86 -1.51 4.17
C ALA A 382 -20.06 -2.61 5.24
N SER A 383 -20.39 -3.84 4.83
CA SER A 383 -20.67 -4.94 5.77
C SER A 383 -19.46 -5.39 6.57
N ASP A 384 -18.24 -5.26 6.00
CA ASP A 384 -17.01 -5.81 6.59
C ASP A 384 -15.77 -4.92 6.39
N HIS A 385 -15.93 -3.77 5.75
CA HIS A 385 -14.86 -2.83 5.42
C HIS A 385 -13.73 -3.43 4.57
N GLN A 386 -14.09 -4.39 3.69
CA GLN A 386 -13.21 -4.92 2.67
C GLN A 386 -13.37 -4.13 1.36
N PHE A 387 -12.30 -3.54 0.88
CA PHE A 387 -12.29 -2.85 -0.41
C PHE A 387 -12.39 -3.85 -1.56
N GLN A 388 -13.30 -3.59 -2.49
CA GLN A 388 -13.58 -4.42 -3.66
C GLN A 388 -13.02 -3.72 -4.89
N GLN A 389 -12.15 -4.40 -5.62
CA GLN A 389 -11.48 -3.85 -6.80
C GLN A 389 -11.18 -4.95 -7.81
N THR A 390 -10.93 -4.57 -9.05
CA THR A 390 -10.41 -5.49 -10.07
C THR A 390 -9.06 -6.04 -9.63
N LEU A 391 -8.85 -7.33 -9.78
CA LEU A 391 -7.55 -7.96 -9.62
C LEU A 391 -6.95 -8.29 -10.98
N VAL A 392 -5.63 -8.26 -11.05
CA VAL A 392 -4.87 -8.52 -12.25
C VAL A 392 -4.00 -9.74 -12.03
N VAL A 393 -4.05 -10.70 -12.93
CA VAL A 393 -3.10 -11.81 -12.98
C VAL A 393 -2.10 -11.54 -14.07
N GLY A 394 -0.84 -11.49 -13.71
CA GLY A 394 0.27 -11.27 -14.62
C GLY A 394 1.20 -12.47 -14.68
N MET A 395 1.88 -12.64 -15.80
CA MET A 395 2.94 -13.62 -16.01
C MET A 395 4.24 -12.90 -16.28
N MET A 396 5.29 -13.28 -15.58
CA MET A 396 6.62 -12.70 -15.71
C MET A 396 7.21 -12.97 -17.09
N ASP A 397 7.75 -11.91 -17.71
CA ASP A 397 8.43 -11.98 -19.00
C ASP A 397 9.51 -10.90 -19.10
N ARG A 398 10.31 -10.92 -20.15
CA ARG A 398 11.33 -9.90 -20.43
C ARG A 398 10.70 -8.59 -20.85
N GLN A 399 11.31 -7.48 -20.48
CA GLN A 399 10.98 -6.18 -21.06
C GLN A 399 11.14 -6.21 -22.59
N GLY A 400 10.18 -5.63 -23.30
CA GLY A 400 10.11 -5.66 -24.76
C GLY A 400 9.38 -6.89 -25.33
N ALA A 401 9.08 -7.92 -24.51
CA ALA A 401 8.18 -8.98 -24.94
C ALA A 401 6.75 -8.44 -25.13
N PRO A 402 5.91 -9.08 -25.97
CA PRO A 402 4.53 -8.66 -26.17
C PRO A 402 3.76 -8.50 -24.86
N GLY A 403 3.28 -7.27 -24.57
CA GLY A 403 2.56 -6.92 -23.36
C GLY A 403 3.45 -6.57 -22.15
N VAL A 404 4.77 -6.47 -22.32
CA VAL A 404 5.73 -6.01 -21.29
C VAL A 404 6.51 -4.79 -21.79
N GLN A 405 5.86 -3.65 -21.73
CA GLN A 405 6.48 -2.35 -22.07
C GLN A 405 7.43 -1.89 -20.94
N PHE A 406 7.01 -2.09 -19.72
CA PHE A 406 7.74 -1.67 -18.51
C PHE A 406 8.26 -2.89 -17.76
N ASP A 407 9.53 -2.81 -17.39
CA ASP A 407 10.10 -3.66 -16.35
C ASP A 407 9.82 -3.07 -14.96
N VAL A 408 10.25 -3.77 -13.93
CA VAL A 408 10.27 -3.26 -12.56
C VAL A 408 11.70 -3.20 -12.07
N GLU A 409 12.05 -2.16 -11.32
CA GLU A 409 13.35 -1.96 -10.67
C GLU A 409 14.55 -1.97 -11.63
N GLY A 410 14.36 -1.64 -12.91
CA GLY A 410 15.46 -1.71 -13.91
C GLY A 410 15.98 -3.14 -14.10
N SER A 411 15.23 -4.14 -13.73
CA SER A 411 15.63 -5.55 -13.75
C SER A 411 15.66 -6.18 -15.14
N GLY A 412 15.02 -5.53 -16.13
CA GLY A 412 14.76 -6.10 -17.44
C GLY A 412 13.59 -7.09 -17.48
N TYR A 413 12.88 -7.27 -16.36
CA TYR A 413 11.73 -8.17 -16.24
C TYR A 413 10.49 -7.42 -15.76
N GLY A 414 9.34 -7.77 -16.35
CA GLY A 414 8.05 -7.23 -15.96
C GLY A 414 6.97 -8.32 -16.03
N PHE A 415 5.74 -7.91 -15.86
CA PHE A 415 4.60 -8.82 -15.91
C PHE A 415 3.66 -8.41 -17.03
N LYS A 416 3.43 -9.30 -18.00
CA LYS A 416 2.32 -9.14 -18.94
C LYS A 416 1.01 -9.50 -18.26
N VAL A 417 -0.02 -8.70 -18.48
CA VAL A 417 -1.36 -8.99 -17.99
C VAL A 417 -1.92 -10.17 -18.79
N VAL A 418 -2.22 -11.28 -18.10
CA VAL A 418 -2.84 -12.47 -18.70
C VAL A 418 -4.33 -12.53 -18.42
N LYS A 419 -4.79 -11.93 -17.32
CA LYS A 419 -6.21 -11.85 -16.99
C LYS A 419 -6.50 -10.66 -16.07
N GLN A 420 -7.64 -10.02 -16.30
CA GLN A 420 -8.24 -9.08 -15.36
C GLN A 420 -9.50 -9.73 -14.77
N ILE A 421 -9.62 -9.71 -13.45
CA ILE A 421 -10.72 -10.33 -12.71
C ILE A 421 -11.57 -9.19 -12.15
N PRO A 422 -12.77 -8.95 -12.66
CA PRO A 422 -13.66 -7.94 -12.11
C PRO A 422 -13.92 -8.15 -10.62
N ALA A 423 -14.10 -7.06 -9.87
CA ALA A 423 -14.35 -7.11 -8.43
C ALA A 423 -15.40 -8.15 -8.03
N ALA A 424 -16.54 -8.19 -8.73
CA ALA A 424 -17.61 -9.14 -8.46
C ALA A 424 -17.23 -10.63 -8.62
N GLN A 425 -16.18 -10.94 -9.39
CA GLN A 425 -15.68 -12.31 -9.56
C GLN A 425 -14.62 -12.69 -8.52
N ALA A 426 -13.97 -11.71 -7.90
CA ALA A 426 -13.02 -11.92 -6.82
C ALA A 426 -13.67 -11.78 -5.43
N GLU A 427 -14.82 -11.15 -5.34
CA GLU A 427 -15.56 -10.94 -4.10
C GLU A 427 -15.87 -12.28 -3.42
N GLN A 428 -15.63 -12.32 -2.09
CA GLN A 428 -15.92 -13.50 -1.26
C GLN A 428 -17.01 -13.16 -0.25
N PRO A 429 -17.78 -14.14 0.22
CA PRO A 429 -18.73 -13.97 1.32
C PRO A 429 -18.02 -13.42 2.57
N THR A 430 -18.77 -12.75 3.43
CA THR A 430 -18.26 -12.28 4.71
C THR A 430 -19.05 -12.86 5.88
N THR A 431 -18.34 -13.16 6.97
CA THR A 431 -18.92 -13.58 8.26
C THR A 431 -18.88 -12.45 9.30
N CYS A 432 -18.52 -11.24 8.88
CA CYS A 432 -18.36 -10.10 9.77
C CYS A 432 -19.67 -9.74 10.47
N GLN A 433 -19.59 -9.55 11.79
CA GLN A 433 -20.66 -9.08 12.66
C GLN A 433 -20.13 -7.95 13.57
N MET A 434 -19.65 -6.86 12.94
CA MET A 434 -19.06 -5.76 13.70
C MET A 434 -20.12 -4.92 14.42
N GLN A 435 -19.77 -4.49 15.63
CA GLN A 435 -20.52 -3.44 16.31
C GLN A 435 -20.30 -2.11 15.58
N ARG A 436 -21.37 -1.34 15.38
CA ARG A 436 -21.34 -0.03 14.72
C ARG A 436 -21.57 1.11 15.72
N PHE A 437 -21.04 2.30 15.40
CA PHE A 437 -21.05 3.47 16.27
C PHE A 437 -21.70 4.68 15.58
#